data_eb04bebd55619d7df0dcfdc7bf8ffdde
#
_entry.id   eb04bebd55619d7df0dcfdc7bf8ffdde
#
_cell.length_a   1.000
_cell.length_b   1.000
_cell.length_c   1.000
_cell.angle_alpha   90.00
_cell.angle_beta   90.00
_cell.angle_gamma   90.00
#
_symmetry.space_group_name_H-M   'P 1'
#
loop_
_entity.id
_entity.type
_entity.pdbx_description
1 polymer ?
#
loop_
_entity_poly.entity_id
_entity_poly.type
_entity_poly.pdbx_seq_one_letter_code
_entity_poly.pdbx_strand_id
1 'polypeptide(L)'
;MLESHQEIYTHQSMASTNDRFVEAESRWDLKTLYADLAAVKGKPLTPVEKLHLRGLLCGNSPAEIAEKLQKNPKGVETDLCATIYRYVKGFVGKGIEKIENWRNIAEWLEDAGYKTQSSAKFATKDLLPENCIVNVSNITIDKNQIVIVFKVQIPTSPDSEISIENLDINDNNAN
;
A
#
# COMPACT_ATOMS: atom_id res chain seq x y z
N MET A 1 2.46 -61.94 11.52
CA MET A 1 1.95 -60.70 12.08
C MET A 1 2.90 -59.61 11.63
N LEU A 2 2.48 -58.85 10.61
CA LEU A 2 3.24 -57.76 10.03
C LEU A 2 2.51 -56.46 10.43
N GLU A 3 3.07 -55.74 11.37
CA GLU A 3 2.60 -54.42 11.72
C GLU A 3 3.13 -53.42 10.68
N SER A 4 2.21 -52.89 9.91
CA SER A 4 2.46 -51.83 8.96
C SER A 4 2.53 -50.50 9.69
N HIS A 5 3.75 -49.97 9.84
CA HIS A 5 3.95 -48.59 10.21
C HIS A 5 3.50 -47.69 9.08
N GLN A 6 2.34 -47.05 9.26
CA GLN A 6 1.83 -46.04 8.42
C GLN A 6 2.51 -44.71 8.77
N GLU A 7 3.54 -44.35 8.01
CA GLU A 7 4.15 -43.03 8.09
C GLU A 7 3.12 -41.98 7.68
N ILE A 8 2.68 -41.22 8.64
CA ILE A 8 1.85 -40.04 8.42
C ILE A 8 2.78 -38.97 7.87
N TYR A 9 2.85 -38.86 6.54
CA TYR A 9 3.41 -37.67 5.88
C TYR A 9 2.47 -36.50 6.13
N THR A 10 2.80 -35.71 7.15
CA THR A 10 2.23 -34.38 7.30
C THR A 10 2.67 -33.54 6.11
N HIS A 11 1.78 -33.37 5.13
CA HIS A 11 1.89 -32.36 4.10
C HIS A 11 1.85 -30.98 4.79
N GLN A 12 3.00 -30.53 5.24
CA GLN A 12 3.21 -29.14 5.56
C GLN A 12 3.17 -28.41 4.21
N SER A 13 2.01 -27.82 3.90
CA SER A 13 1.83 -26.94 2.75
C SER A 13 2.90 -25.86 2.82
N MET A 14 3.95 -26.01 2.01
CA MET A 14 4.91 -24.94 1.77
C MET A 14 4.15 -23.84 1.02
N ALA A 15 3.59 -22.88 1.76
CA ALA A 15 3.11 -21.65 1.19
C ALA A 15 4.24 -21.11 0.30
N SER A 16 3.96 -20.94 -0.98
CA SER A 16 4.93 -20.45 -1.96
C SER A 16 5.57 -19.19 -1.39
N THR A 17 6.88 -19.07 -1.51
CA THR A 17 7.64 -17.87 -1.07
C THR A 17 7.05 -16.59 -1.69
N ASN A 18 6.28 -16.75 -2.76
CA ASN A 18 5.58 -15.65 -3.45
C ASN A 18 4.32 -15.16 -2.70
N ASP A 19 3.75 -15.96 -1.78
CA ASP A 19 2.52 -15.62 -1.06
C ASP A 19 2.77 -14.85 0.24
N ARG A 20 4.05 -14.55 0.55
CA ARG A 20 4.39 -13.80 1.76
C ARG A 20 4.37 -12.30 1.47
N PHE A 21 3.84 -11.54 2.42
CA PHE A 21 3.72 -10.08 2.37
C PHE A 21 2.87 -9.59 1.18
N VAL A 22 1.79 -10.33 0.87
CA VAL A 22 0.86 -9.99 -0.23
C VAL A 22 0.12 -8.68 0.02
N GLU A 23 -0.03 -8.27 1.29
CA GLU A 23 -0.67 -7.01 1.68
C GLU A 23 0.05 -5.79 1.09
N ALA A 24 1.33 -5.92 0.75
CA ALA A 24 2.07 -4.86 0.07
C ALA A 24 1.45 -4.52 -1.29
N GLU A 25 0.90 -5.50 -2.02
CA GLU A 25 0.31 -5.30 -3.36
C GLU A 25 -0.93 -4.42 -3.35
N SER A 26 -1.71 -4.48 -2.27
CA SER A 26 -2.92 -3.66 -2.12
C SER A 26 -2.65 -2.23 -1.67
N ARG A 27 -1.46 -1.97 -1.11
CA ARG A 27 -1.11 -0.70 -0.47
C ARG A 27 -0.03 0.09 -1.20
N TRP A 28 0.67 -0.54 -2.15
CA TRP A 28 1.82 0.04 -2.83
C TRP A 28 1.80 -0.26 -4.33
N ASP A 29 2.17 0.71 -5.15
CA ASP A 29 2.41 0.49 -6.59
C ASP A 29 3.74 -0.25 -6.78
N LEU A 30 3.71 -1.55 -6.48
CA LEU A 30 4.89 -2.40 -6.58
C LEU A 30 5.43 -2.51 -8.01
N LYS A 31 4.55 -2.40 -9.00
CA LYS A 31 4.94 -2.54 -10.41
C LYS A 31 5.89 -1.41 -10.81
N THR A 32 5.49 -0.17 -10.57
CA THR A 32 6.31 1.01 -10.86
C THR A 32 7.55 1.03 -9.97
N LEU A 33 7.39 0.78 -8.67
CA LEU A 33 8.49 0.76 -7.72
C LEU A 33 9.60 -0.24 -8.10
N TYR A 34 9.25 -1.45 -8.54
CA TYR A 34 10.24 -2.44 -8.98
C TYR A 34 10.99 -2.00 -10.24
N ALA A 35 10.30 -1.32 -11.17
CA ALA A 35 10.93 -0.81 -12.37
C ALA A 35 11.95 0.30 -12.06
N ASP A 36 11.58 1.23 -11.18
CA ASP A 36 12.43 2.36 -10.83
C ASP A 36 13.65 1.92 -10.00
N LEU A 37 13.46 1.02 -9.03
CA LEU A 37 14.59 0.45 -8.29
C LEU A 37 15.49 -0.43 -9.17
N ALA A 38 14.93 -1.10 -10.18
CA ALA A 38 15.71 -1.85 -11.16
C ALA A 38 16.57 -0.91 -12.01
N ALA A 39 16.07 0.28 -12.36
CA ALA A 39 16.83 1.30 -13.07
C ALA A 39 18.03 1.78 -12.24
N VAL A 40 17.85 2.06 -10.96
CA VAL A 40 18.94 2.42 -10.04
C VAL A 40 19.97 1.30 -9.89
N LYS A 41 19.49 0.07 -9.79
CA LYS A 41 20.35 -1.13 -9.68
C LYS A 41 21.09 -1.45 -10.97
N GLY A 42 20.55 -1.06 -12.13
CA GLY A 42 21.03 -1.43 -13.46
C GLY A 42 20.62 -2.83 -13.93
N LYS A 43 19.75 -3.53 -13.19
CA LYS A 43 19.19 -4.84 -13.52
C LYS A 43 17.92 -5.13 -12.69
N PRO A 44 17.05 -6.05 -13.13
CA PRO A 44 15.84 -6.42 -12.38
C PRO A 44 16.12 -6.83 -10.93
N LEU A 45 15.18 -6.54 -10.03
CA LEU A 45 15.24 -7.03 -8.66
C LEU A 45 15.07 -8.55 -8.65
N THR A 46 15.86 -9.21 -7.83
CA THR A 46 15.73 -10.65 -7.60
C THR A 46 14.45 -10.96 -6.80
N PRO A 47 13.96 -12.20 -6.83
CA PRO A 47 12.82 -12.60 -6.00
C PRO A 47 13.02 -12.32 -4.50
N VAL A 48 14.24 -12.51 -3.99
CA VAL A 48 14.58 -12.25 -2.58
C VAL A 48 14.54 -10.76 -2.27
N GLU A 49 15.09 -9.91 -3.15
CA GLU A 49 15.03 -8.45 -2.98
C GLU A 49 13.59 -7.93 -2.98
N LYS A 50 12.74 -8.44 -3.89
CA LYS A 50 11.32 -8.11 -3.92
C LYS A 50 10.62 -8.54 -2.63
N LEU A 51 10.94 -9.72 -2.12
CA LEU A 51 10.37 -10.27 -0.90
C LEU A 51 10.77 -9.44 0.33
N HIS A 52 12.05 -9.09 0.45
CA HIS A 52 12.57 -8.23 1.50
C HIS A 52 11.92 -6.83 1.47
N LEU A 53 11.81 -6.22 0.28
CA LEU A 53 11.14 -4.95 0.10
C LEU A 53 9.67 -5.01 0.53
N ARG A 54 8.91 -6.01 0.06
CA ARG A 54 7.51 -6.20 0.49
C ARG A 54 7.39 -6.34 2.02
N GLY A 55 8.30 -7.07 2.64
CA GLY A 55 8.35 -7.20 4.10
C GLY A 55 8.44 -5.84 4.81
N LEU A 56 9.36 -4.97 4.38
CA LEU A 56 9.49 -3.61 4.91
C LEU A 56 8.23 -2.77 4.66
N LEU A 57 7.66 -2.85 3.47
CA LEU A 57 6.45 -2.11 3.09
C LEU A 57 5.20 -2.57 3.85
N CYS A 58 5.17 -3.81 4.32
CA CYS A 58 4.16 -4.33 5.26
C CYS A 58 4.42 -3.92 6.72
N GLY A 59 5.47 -3.13 6.98
CA GLY A 59 5.82 -2.64 8.32
C GLY A 59 6.58 -3.63 9.19
N ASN A 60 7.18 -4.68 8.59
CA ASN A 60 7.99 -5.63 9.34
C ASN A 60 9.44 -5.14 9.46
N SER A 61 10.01 -5.31 10.64
CA SER A 61 11.45 -5.12 10.88
C SER A 61 12.29 -6.20 10.17
N PRO A 62 13.60 -5.99 9.97
CA PRO A 62 14.48 -7.01 9.43
C PRO A 62 14.43 -8.33 10.20
N ALA A 63 14.27 -8.27 11.52
CA ALA A 63 14.16 -9.46 12.38
C ALA A 63 12.85 -10.22 12.12
N GLU A 64 11.71 -9.52 12.04
CA GLU A 64 10.41 -10.11 11.73
C GLU A 64 10.35 -10.67 10.29
N ILE A 65 11.01 -10.00 9.34
CA ILE A 65 11.16 -10.53 7.97
C ILE A 65 11.95 -11.85 8.02
N ALA A 66 13.05 -11.89 8.77
CA ALA A 66 13.87 -13.08 8.91
C ALA A 66 13.09 -14.24 9.54
N GLU A 67 12.34 -13.97 10.61
CA GLU A 67 11.47 -14.94 11.26
C GLU A 67 10.45 -15.52 10.29
N LYS A 68 9.69 -14.65 9.62
CA LYS A 68 8.67 -15.04 8.63
C LYS A 68 9.27 -15.83 7.46
N LEU A 69 10.51 -15.56 7.08
CA LEU A 69 11.21 -16.25 6.01
C LEU A 69 12.02 -17.45 6.49
N GLN A 70 12.04 -17.73 7.79
CA GLN A 70 12.87 -18.77 8.42
C GLN A 70 14.36 -18.61 8.08
N LYS A 71 14.84 -17.36 8.11
CA LYS A 71 16.23 -16.99 7.82
C LYS A 71 16.93 -16.43 9.05
N ASN A 72 18.26 -16.33 8.95
CA ASN A 72 19.05 -15.69 9.99
C ASN A 72 18.80 -14.17 10.01
N PRO A 73 18.44 -13.53 11.15
CA PRO A 73 18.14 -12.10 11.24
C PRO A 73 19.30 -11.21 10.79
N LYS A 74 20.53 -11.54 11.20
CA LYS A 74 21.72 -10.77 10.83
C LYS A 74 22.01 -10.87 9.31
N GLY A 75 21.74 -12.02 8.71
CA GLY A 75 21.85 -12.22 7.26
C GLY A 75 20.86 -11.34 6.51
N VAL A 76 19.59 -11.31 6.91
CA VAL A 76 18.55 -10.48 6.29
C VAL A 76 18.87 -8.99 6.44
N GLU A 77 19.31 -8.55 7.61
CA GLU A 77 19.74 -7.18 7.85
C GLU A 77 20.90 -6.77 6.94
N THR A 78 21.92 -7.62 6.83
CA THR A 78 23.06 -7.39 5.95
C THR A 78 22.63 -7.29 4.48
N ASP A 79 21.76 -8.19 4.03
CA ASP A 79 21.24 -8.20 2.67
C ASP A 79 20.42 -6.92 2.39
N LEU A 80 19.57 -6.49 3.32
CA LEU A 80 18.79 -5.26 3.20
C LEU A 80 19.69 -4.04 3.07
N CYS A 81 20.74 -3.93 3.92
CA CYS A 81 21.71 -2.84 3.86
C CYS A 81 22.47 -2.81 2.52
N ALA A 82 22.90 -3.96 2.04
CA ALA A 82 23.66 -4.07 0.80
C ALA A 82 22.81 -3.86 -0.47
N THR A 83 21.50 -4.01 -0.38
CA THR A 83 20.59 -4.00 -1.53
C THR A 83 19.52 -2.92 -1.41
N ILE A 84 18.37 -3.23 -0.81
CA ILE A 84 17.18 -2.38 -0.80
C ILE A 84 17.48 -0.98 -0.24
N TYR A 85 18.18 -0.88 0.88
CA TYR A 85 18.50 0.42 1.47
C TYR A 85 19.34 1.28 0.54
N ARG A 86 20.32 0.67 -0.11
CA ARG A 86 21.18 1.36 -1.07
C ARG A 86 20.39 1.80 -2.31
N TYR A 87 19.51 0.95 -2.85
CA TYR A 87 18.72 1.28 -4.04
C TYR A 87 17.71 2.39 -3.73
N VAL A 88 16.99 2.29 -2.62
CA VAL A 88 16.03 3.33 -2.22
C VAL A 88 16.73 4.66 -1.97
N LYS A 89 17.84 4.67 -1.24
CA LYS A 89 18.66 5.90 -1.02
C LYS A 89 19.09 6.54 -2.34
N GLY A 90 19.58 5.74 -3.28
CA GLY A 90 19.97 6.22 -4.59
C GLY A 90 18.80 6.79 -5.38
N PHE A 91 17.66 6.15 -5.29
CA PHE A 91 16.45 6.56 -5.97
C PHE A 91 15.89 7.89 -5.44
N VAL A 92 15.75 8.03 -4.12
CA VAL A 92 15.18 9.23 -3.49
C VAL A 92 16.19 10.37 -3.31
N GLY A 93 17.40 10.25 -3.83
CA GLY A 93 18.43 11.28 -3.73
C GLY A 93 19.04 11.44 -2.34
N LYS A 94 18.85 10.49 -1.44
CA LYS A 94 19.32 10.51 -0.04
C LYS A 94 20.61 9.70 0.16
N GLY A 95 21.47 9.64 -0.85
CA GLY A 95 22.67 8.82 -0.87
C GLY A 95 23.59 9.01 0.32
N ILE A 96 23.72 10.23 0.84
CA ILE A 96 24.60 10.61 1.96
C ILE A 96 23.92 10.41 3.31
N GLU A 97 22.58 10.41 3.38
CA GLU A 97 21.85 10.28 4.64
C GLU A 97 22.05 8.89 5.26
N LYS A 98 22.24 8.85 6.58
CA LYS A 98 22.26 7.59 7.33
C LYS A 98 20.83 7.11 7.53
N ILE A 99 20.60 5.81 7.31
CA ILE A 99 19.34 5.18 7.68
C ILE A 99 19.40 4.91 9.19
N GLU A 100 18.67 5.69 9.95
CA GLU A 100 18.60 5.53 11.40
C GLU A 100 17.65 4.40 11.78
N ASN A 101 16.60 4.20 10.98
CA ASN A 101 15.60 3.20 11.22
C ASN A 101 15.16 2.59 9.87
N TRP A 102 14.91 1.30 9.84
CA TRP A 102 14.37 0.60 8.67
C TRP A 102 13.03 1.17 8.18
N ARG A 103 12.25 1.81 9.06
CA ARG A 103 10.98 2.49 8.71
C ARG A 103 11.17 3.65 7.75
N ASN A 104 12.33 4.30 7.76
CA ASN A 104 12.63 5.39 6.82
C ASN A 104 12.48 4.95 5.37
N ILE A 105 12.70 3.67 5.06
CA ILE A 105 12.54 3.14 3.71
C ILE A 105 11.10 3.26 3.24
N ALA A 106 10.13 2.85 4.07
CA ALA A 106 8.71 2.96 3.73
C ALA A 106 8.25 4.43 3.68
N GLU A 107 8.70 5.26 4.62
CA GLU A 107 8.40 6.70 4.67
C GLU A 107 8.90 7.41 3.40
N TRP A 108 10.14 7.21 3.00
CA TRP A 108 10.70 7.82 1.79
C TRP A 108 10.01 7.37 0.50
N LEU A 109 9.57 6.12 0.45
CA LEU A 109 8.82 5.61 -0.70
C LEU A 109 7.36 6.11 -0.70
N GLU A 110 6.78 6.35 0.48
CA GLU A 110 5.47 7.00 0.61
C GLU A 110 5.54 8.45 0.15
N ASP A 111 6.55 9.20 0.60
CA ASP A 111 6.82 10.58 0.17
C ASP A 111 7.07 10.67 -1.34
N ALA A 112 7.70 9.66 -1.92
CA ALA A 112 7.91 9.55 -3.36
C ALA A 112 6.66 9.13 -4.14
N GLY A 113 5.52 8.87 -3.46
CA GLY A 113 4.23 8.62 -4.08
C GLY A 113 3.94 7.17 -4.45
N TYR A 114 4.73 6.20 -3.99
CA TYR A 114 4.49 4.77 -4.28
C TYR A 114 3.43 4.12 -3.42
N LYS A 115 3.06 4.73 -2.28
CA LYS A 115 1.94 4.24 -1.51
C LYS A 115 0.67 4.57 -2.29
N THR A 116 0.01 3.53 -2.78
CA THR A 116 -1.33 3.70 -3.29
C THR A 116 -2.14 4.26 -2.14
N GLN A 117 -2.61 5.50 -2.31
CA GLN A 117 -3.64 5.96 -1.41
C GLN A 117 -4.68 4.86 -1.45
N SER A 118 -4.77 4.11 -0.36
CA SER A 118 -5.95 3.35 -0.08
C SER A 118 -7.05 4.32 -0.44
N SER A 119 -7.72 4.10 -1.59
CA SER A 119 -8.95 4.81 -1.88
C SER A 119 -9.64 4.72 -0.56
N ALA A 120 -9.77 5.87 0.14
CA ALA A 120 -10.56 5.86 1.33
C ALA A 120 -11.81 5.15 0.85
N LYS A 121 -11.96 3.88 1.24
CA LYS A 121 -13.25 3.26 1.18
C LYS A 121 -14.00 4.15 2.14
N PHE A 122 -14.44 5.29 1.61
CA PHE A 122 -15.55 5.97 2.23
C PHE A 122 -16.50 4.81 2.38
N ALA A 123 -16.78 4.44 3.59
CA ALA A 123 -17.87 3.54 3.88
C ALA A 123 -19.11 4.33 3.43
N THR A 124 -19.30 4.38 2.12
CA THR A 124 -20.45 4.99 1.45
C THR A 124 -21.75 4.36 1.96
N LYS A 125 -21.65 3.18 2.56
CA LYS A 125 -22.77 2.54 3.28
C LYS A 125 -23.33 3.40 4.41
N ASP A 126 -22.49 4.22 5.06
CA ASP A 126 -22.96 5.04 6.20
C ASP A 126 -23.36 6.47 5.80
N LEU A 127 -22.98 6.90 4.57
CA LEU A 127 -23.23 8.25 4.08
C LEU A 127 -24.21 8.33 2.91
N LEU A 128 -24.43 7.24 2.20
CA LEU A 128 -25.33 7.21 1.05
C LEU A 128 -26.36 6.08 1.21
N PRO A 129 -27.63 6.35 0.96
CA PRO A 129 -28.69 5.33 1.01
C PRO A 129 -28.38 4.19 0.03
N GLU A 130 -28.77 2.96 0.39
CA GLU A 130 -28.77 1.85 -0.55
C GLU A 130 -29.62 2.23 -1.78
N ASN A 131 -29.09 2.08 -2.98
CA ASN A 131 -29.68 2.43 -4.27
C ASN A 131 -29.46 3.86 -4.78
N CYS A 132 -28.53 4.65 -4.22
CA CYS A 132 -28.16 5.91 -4.86
C CYS A 132 -27.35 5.68 -6.15
N ILE A 133 -27.59 6.51 -7.15
CA ILE A 133 -26.81 6.53 -8.39
C ILE A 133 -25.79 7.67 -8.30
N VAL A 134 -24.51 7.31 -8.37
CA VAL A 134 -23.42 8.28 -8.36
C VAL A 134 -22.84 8.44 -9.76
N ASN A 135 -22.97 9.63 -10.32
CA ASN A 135 -22.40 9.98 -11.62
C ASN A 135 -21.24 10.96 -11.45
N VAL A 136 -20.12 10.69 -12.10
CA VAL A 136 -19.04 11.66 -12.19
C VAL A 136 -19.42 12.71 -13.21
N SER A 137 -19.58 13.96 -12.76
CA SER A 137 -20.03 15.07 -13.61
C SER A 137 -18.87 15.80 -14.27
N ASN A 138 -17.75 15.94 -13.55
CA ASN A 138 -16.57 16.64 -14.05
C ASN A 138 -15.31 16.18 -13.34
N ILE A 139 -14.20 16.18 -14.08
CA ILE A 139 -12.85 15.95 -13.52
C ILE A 139 -11.98 17.10 -14.02
N THR A 140 -11.49 17.91 -13.11
CA THR A 140 -10.55 19.00 -13.41
C THR A 140 -9.19 18.63 -12.83
N ILE A 141 -8.16 18.66 -13.66
CA ILE A 141 -6.78 18.38 -13.28
C ILE A 141 -5.99 19.68 -13.43
N ASP A 142 -5.50 20.20 -12.32
CA ASP A 142 -4.56 21.31 -12.27
C ASP A 142 -3.23 20.81 -11.70
N LYS A 143 -2.16 21.59 -11.87
CA LYS A 143 -0.77 21.19 -11.60
C LYS A 143 -0.54 20.54 -10.22
N ASN A 144 -1.39 20.78 -9.25
CA ASN A 144 -1.26 20.30 -7.87
C ASN A 144 -2.58 19.82 -7.23
N GLN A 145 -3.65 19.73 -8.02
CA GLN A 145 -4.97 19.39 -7.48
C GLN A 145 -5.81 18.66 -8.52
N ILE A 146 -6.49 17.60 -8.09
CA ILE A 146 -7.54 16.92 -8.87
C ILE A 146 -8.85 17.19 -8.17
N VAL A 147 -9.77 17.88 -8.86
CA VAL A 147 -11.13 18.10 -8.39
C VAL A 147 -12.06 17.20 -9.14
N ILE A 148 -12.80 16.38 -8.42
CA ILE A 148 -13.78 15.45 -8.99
C ILE A 148 -15.16 15.87 -8.45
N VAL A 149 -16.07 16.23 -9.35
CA VAL A 149 -17.44 16.60 -8.99
C VAL A 149 -18.35 15.40 -9.24
N PHE A 150 -19.05 14.99 -8.19
CA PHE A 150 -20.01 13.90 -8.25
C PHE A 150 -21.43 14.45 -8.20
N LYS A 151 -22.32 13.89 -9.00
CA LYS A 151 -23.75 14.06 -8.89
C LYS A 151 -24.35 12.80 -8.28
N VAL A 152 -24.93 12.94 -7.10
CA VAL A 152 -25.59 11.85 -6.41
C VAL A 152 -27.10 11.98 -6.60
N GLN A 153 -27.72 10.94 -7.14
CA GLN A 153 -29.18 10.85 -7.24
C GLN A 153 -29.67 9.88 -6.15
N ILE A 154 -30.45 10.39 -5.24
CA ILE A 154 -31.07 9.61 -4.18
C ILE A 154 -32.52 9.33 -4.64
N PRO A 155 -32.93 8.05 -4.81
CA PRO A 155 -34.32 7.74 -5.10
C PRO A 155 -35.16 8.16 -3.89
N THR A 156 -36.00 9.14 -4.08
CA THR A 156 -36.99 9.52 -3.05
C THR A 156 -38.21 8.61 -3.18
N SER A 157 -38.57 7.95 -2.09
CA SER A 157 -39.90 7.35 -1.97
C SER A 157 -40.94 8.46 -2.04
N PRO A 158 -42.11 8.23 -2.66
CA PRO A 158 -43.10 9.30 -2.91
C PRO A 158 -43.70 9.94 -1.64
N ASP A 159 -43.31 9.50 -0.44
CA ASP A 159 -43.90 9.98 0.84
C ASP A 159 -42.95 10.76 1.75
N SER A 160 -41.79 11.22 1.28
CA SER A 160 -40.90 12.08 2.09
C SER A 160 -40.61 13.41 1.41
N GLU A 161 -41.37 14.46 1.79
CA GLU A 161 -40.99 15.84 1.53
C GLU A 161 -39.76 16.18 2.39
N ILE A 162 -38.59 16.25 1.76
CA ILE A 162 -37.39 16.74 2.43
C ILE A 162 -37.34 18.24 2.21
N SER A 163 -37.65 19.01 3.27
CA SER A 163 -37.40 20.44 3.30
C SER A 163 -35.88 20.67 3.36
N ILE A 164 -35.30 21.17 2.29
CA ILE A 164 -33.93 21.65 2.28
C ILE A 164 -33.96 23.07 2.86
N GLU A 165 -33.64 23.21 4.13
CA GLU A 165 -33.32 24.54 4.67
C GLU A 165 -32.00 25.01 4.09
N ASN A 166 -32.05 26.23 3.50
CA ASN A 166 -30.89 26.88 2.92
C ASN A 166 -29.82 27.11 3.99
N LEU A 167 -28.67 26.47 3.83
CA LEU A 167 -27.47 26.84 4.56
C LEU A 167 -26.91 28.13 3.93
N ASP A 168 -27.34 29.27 4.45
CA ASP A 168 -26.72 30.56 4.19
C ASP A 168 -25.33 30.57 4.84
N ILE A 169 -24.30 30.37 4.00
CA ILE A 169 -22.93 30.66 4.41
C ILE A 169 -22.75 32.17 4.35
N ASN A 170 -22.87 32.78 5.48
CA ASN A 170 -22.67 34.21 5.66
C ASN A 170 -21.17 34.49 5.74
N ASP A 171 -20.59 34.88 4.60
CA ASP A 171 -19.25 35.47 4.54
C ASP A 171 -19.35 36.93 5.05
N ASN A 172 -19.13 37.09 6.34
CA ASN A 172 -18.82 38.41 6.89
C ASN A 172 -17.37 38.42 7.34
N ASN A 173 -16.50 38.85 6.46
CA ASN A 173 -15.22 39.42 6.86
C ASN A 173 -14.98 40.74 6.16
N ALA A 174 -15.29 41.81 6.87
CA ALA A 174 -14.83 43.16 6.58
C ALA A 174 -14.52 43.83 7.92
N ASN A 175 -13.26 43.88 8.28
CA ASN A 175 -12.50 45.04 8.77
C ASN A 175 -11.15 44.61 9.33
#